data_337d1e903b0e4e86bf132e880a11a4cc
#
_entry.id   337d1e903b0e4e86bf132e880a11a4cc
#
_cell.length_a   1.000
_cell.length_b   1.000
_cell.length_c   1.000
_cell.angle_alpha   90.00
_cell.angle_beta   90.00
_cell.angle_gamma   90.00
#
_symmetry.space_group_name_H-M   'P 1'
#
loop_
_entity.id
_entity.type
_entity.pdbx_description
1 polymer ?
#
loop_
_entity_poly.entity_id
_entity_poly.type
_entity_poly.pdbx_seq_one_letter_code
_entity_poly.pdbx_strand_id
1 'polypeptide(L)'
;MNQNDIRRLSLAGLAVLSFFIPTMPARTPSEQVPLPKIEPGVVKVMTFNIRNDTIVDGPNRWSRRKNIVFNMLRDHNADVIGLQEAENEQVCDIQMALPCYSRYAVGRNDGRRQGETCAIFYRTDRFRLLDSGTFWFSDTPSVPGTKDWGNLWPRICSWVRLAERQSGQAFYVYNVHLDNLSQHSRQKSVELLARQVASRKSRDPFIVMGDFNMELDNPAMRYLQKQGIQTPYPRMVDAWSSVHSGKPSLGTRHSFRGSISGPAIDHIPICETLQALDVSIDRRAGENGRYPSDHFPVIARILLKPSTLPEYAALSSSAASSLDRIP
;
A
#
# COMPACT_ATOMS: atom_id res chain seq x y z
N MET A 1 -76.80 29.30 -32.52
CA MET A 1 -77.67 28.59 -31.59
C MET A 1 -76.77 27.90 -30.60
N ASN A 2 -76.77 28.10 -29.33
CA ASN A 2 -77.37 29.06 -28.43
C ASN A 2 -76.40 29.33 -27.32
N GLN A 3 -76.30 30.56 -26.88
CA GLN A 3 -75.55 30.96 -25.65
C GLN A 3 -76.30 30.40 -24.43
N ASN A 4 -75.56 30.24 -23.37
CA ASN A 4 -75.94 30.07 -21.98
C ASN A 4 -75.58 28.68 -21.44
N ASP A 5 -74.41 28.65 -20.77
CA ASP A 5 -74.27 28.15 -19.40
C ASP A 5 -72.91 28.52 -18.83
N ILE A 6 -72.82 29.76 -18.35
CA ILE A 6 -71.80 30.24 -17.45
C ILE A 6 -72.40 30.12 -16.06
N ARG A 7 -71.65 29.46 -15.16
CA ARG A 7 -71.63 29.53 -13.69
C ARG A 7 -71.78 28.17 -13.01
N ARG A 8 -70.62 27.67 -12.66
CA ARG A 8 -70.40 27.18 -11.30
C ARG A 8 -68.88 26.84 -11.14
N LEU A 9 -68.05 27.83 -10.83
CA LEU A 9 -66.74 27.66 -10.28
C LEU A 9 -66.89 27.25 -8.82
N SER A 10 -66.62 25.98 -8.54
CA SER A 10 -66.49 25.47 -7.21
C SER A 10 -65.01 25.67 -6.78
N LEU A 11 -64.76 26.45 -5.75
CA LEU A 11 -63.50 26.57 -5.05
C LEU A 11 -63.15 25.20 -4.42
N ALA A 12 -62.22 24.48 -5.04
CA ALA A 12 -61.55 23.36 -4.38
C ALA A 12 -60.30 23.88 -3.69
N GLY A 13 -60.25 23.75 -2.38
CA GLY A 13 -59.18 24.27 -1.52
C GLY A 13 -57.81 23.70 -1.86
N LEU A 14 -56.84 24.60 -1.95
CA LEU A 14 -55.42 24.26 -1.96
C LEU A 14 -55.01 23.74 -0.57
N ALA A 15 -54.87 22.42 -0.44
CA ALA A 15 -54.23 21.83 0.70
C ALA A 15 -52.71 22.02 0.56
N VAL A 16 -52.14 22.94 1.30
CA VAL A 16 -50.68 23.10 1.45
C VAL A 16 -50.18 21.91 2.27
N LEU A 17 -49.62 20.91 1.60
CA LEU A 17 -48.84 19.86 2.24
C LEU A 17 -47.52 20.46 2.71
N SER A 18 -47.42 20.78 4.00
CA SER A 18 -46.19 21.11 4.65
C SER A 18 -45.35 19.85 4.76
N PHE A 19 -44.34 19.71 3.89
CA PHE A 19 -43.31 18.70 4.04
C PHE A 19 -42.47 19.05 5.26
N PHE A 20 -42.64 18.29 6.32
CA PHE A 20 -41.75 18.29 7.46
C PHE A 20 -40.42 17.66 6.99
N ILE A 21 -39.42 18.47 6.69
CA ILE A 21 -38.04 18.02 6.49
C ILE A 21 -37.47 17.82 7.91
N PRO A 22 -37.20 16.58 8.32
CA PRO A 22 -36.56 16.38 9.61
C PRO A 22 -35.16 17.01 9.54
N THR A 23 -34.95 18.05 10.36
CA THR A 23 -33.61 18.59 10.59
C THR A 23 -32.76 17.50 11.23
N MET A 24 -31.79 16.96 10.47
CA MET A 24 -30.78 16.10 11.08
C MET A 24 -30.08 16.89 12.20
N PRO A 25 -29.88 16.30 13.38
CA PRO A 25 -29.12 16.95 14.42
C PRO A 25 -27.73 17.28 13.86
N ALA A 26 -27.29 18.52 14.09
CA ALA A 26 -25.93 18.93 13.76
C ALA A 26 -24.97 17.93 14.43
N ARG A 27 -24.11 17.29 13.62
CA ARG A 27 -23.05 16.44 14.17
C ARG A 27 -22.24 17.33 15.11
N THR A 28 -22.19 16.93 16.37
CA THR A 28 -21.20 17.46 17.33
C THR A 28 -19.82 17.40 16.69
N PRO A 29 -18.96 18.41 16.90
CA PRO A 29 -17.58 18.37 16.41
C PRO A 29 -17.00 17.01 16.81
N SER A 30 -16.63 16.18 15.86
CA SER A 30 -15.99 14.90 16.12
C SER A 30 -14.83 15.16 17.07
N GLU A 31 -14.80 14.47 18.21
CA GLU A 31 -13.59 14.34 19.00
C GLU A 31 -12.46 14.06 18.02
N GLN A 32 -11.54 15.01 17.91
CA GLN A 32 -10.35 14.83 17.07
C GLN A 32 -9.60 13.66 17.70
N VAL A 33 -9.68 12.49 17.06
CA VAL A 33 -8.80 11.37 17.42
C VAL A 33 -7.39 11.94 17.44
N PRO A 34 -6.69 11.92 18.57
CA PRO A 34 -5.36 12.50 18.65
C PRO A 34 -4.50 11.87 17.57
N LEU A 35 -3.85 12.74 16.77
CA LEU A 35 -2.91 12.25 15.75
C LEU A 35 -1.90 11.34 16.44
N PRO A 36 -1.65 10.14 15.92
CA PRO A 36 -0.71 9.21 16.53
C PRO A 36 0.65 9.90 16.67
N LYS A 37 1.27 9.73 17.85
CA LYS A 37 2.56 10.32 18.17
C LYS A 37 3.56 9.87 17.12
N ILE A 38 4.05 10.81 16.30
CA ILE A 38 5.07 10.53 15.30
C ILE A 38 6.36 10.21 16.06
N GLU A 39 6.88 9.00 15.88
CA GLU A 39 8.21 8.64 16.39
C GLU A 39 9.24 9.05 15.33
N PRO A 40 10.13 10.01 15.63
CA PRO A 40 11.15 10.43 14.67
C PRO A 40 12.02 9.25 14.21
N GLY A 41 12.27 9.13 12.92
CA GLY A 41 13.08 8.07 12.35
C GLY A 41 12.42 6.69 12.32
N VAL A 42 11.20 6.50 12.84
CA VAL A 42 10.44 5.25 12.73
C VAL A 42 9.36 5.39 11.67
N VAL A 43 9.32 4.45 10.72
CA VAL A 43 8.29 4.37 9.67
C VAL A 43 7.47 3.12 9.87
N LYS A 44 6.16 3.28 10.00
CA LYS A 44 5.20 2.17 10.02
C LYS A 44 4.78 1.86 8.59
N VAL A 45 5.10 0.67 8.11
CA VAL A 45 4.73 0.21 6.77
C VAL A 45 3.71 -0.93 6.85
N MET A 46 2.89 -1.05 5.82
CA MET A 46 1.89 -2.09 5.70
C MET A 46 1.90 -2.63 4.27
N THR A 47 1.99 -3.94 4.11
CA THR A 47 1.71 -4.61 2.84
C THR A 47 0.39 -5.36 2.93
N PHE A 48 -0.44 -5.23 1.90
CA PHE A 48 -1.76 -5.82 1.89
C PHE A 48 -2.22 -6.16 0.47
N ASN A 49 -2.27 -7.44 0.12
CA ASN A 49 -3.00 -7.88 -1.05
C ASN A 49 -4.50 -7.74 -0.75
N ILE A 50 -5.16 -6.80 -1.42
CA ILE A 50 -6.57 -6.47 -1.14
C ILE A 50 -7.54 -7.27 -2.00
N ARG A 51 -7.08 -8.18 -2.81
CA ARG A 51 -7.88 -8.94 -3.77
C ARG A 51 -8.60 -8.04 -4.78
N ASN A 52 -8.46 -8.29 -6.06
CA ASN A 52 -9.17 -7.57 -7.11
C ASN A 52 -10.70 -7.75 -7.02
N ASP A 53 -11.47 -6.95 -7.75
CA ASP A 53 -12.93 -7.12 -7.83
C ASP A 53 -13.29 -8.11 -8.94
N THR A 54 -13.46 -9.35 -8.58
CA THR A 54 -13.89 -10.38 -9.51
C THR A 54 -15.26 -10.95 -9.14
N ILE A 55 -16.09 -11.22 -10.16
CA ILE A 55 -17.44 -11.75 -9.99
C ILE A 55 -17.44 -13.14 -9.35
N VAL A 56 -16.36 -13.92 -9.53
CA VAL A 56 -16.25 -15.28 -8.96
C VAL A 56 -16.13 -15.28 -7.44
N ASP A 57 -15.76 -14.17 -6.83
CA ASP A 57 -15.69 -14.04 -5.37
C ASP A 57 -17.07 -13.91 -4.71
N GLY A 58 -18.16 -13.79 -5.51
CA GLY A 58 -19.54 -13.79 -5.02
C GLY A 58 -19.80 -12.85 -3.83
N PRO A 59 -20.07 -13.39 -2.62
CA PRO A 59 -20.31 -12.54 -1.44
C PRO A 59 -19.08 -11.76 -0.96
N ASN A 60 -17.88 -12.10 -1.42
CA ASN A 60 -16.62 -11.42 -1.09
C ASN A 60 -16.17 -10.40 -2.14
N ARG A 61 -17.05 -10.01 -3.08
CA ARG A 61 -16.78 -8.94 -4.03
C ARG A 61 -16.42 -7.62 -3.33
N TRP A 62 -15.63 -6.81 -4.01
CA TRP A 62 -15.16 -5.51 -3.52
C TRP A 62 -16.26 -4.66 -2.89
N SER A 63 -17.41 -4.53 -3.58
CA SER A 63 -18.57 -3.76 -3.10
C SER A 63 -19.09 -4.18 -1.72
N ARG A 64 -18.84 -5.42 -1.31
CA ARG A 64 -19.29 -5.99 -0.03
C ARG A 64 -18.25 -5.88 1.09
N ARG A 65 -16.98 -5.69 0.76
CA ARG A 65 -15.85 -5.69 1.72
C ARG A 65 -15.05 -4.39 1.77
N LYS A 66 -15.23 -3.48 0.85
CA LYS A 66 -14.44 -2.25 0.76
C LYS A 66 -14.44 -1.42 2.04
N ASN A 67 -15.56 -1.32 2.74
CA ASN A 67 -15.63 -0.59 4.01
C ASN A 67 -14.80 -1.25 5.12
N ILE A 68 -14.71 -2.59 5.12
CA ILE A 68 -13.85 -3.33 6.07
C ILE A 68 -12.38 -3.01 5.76
N VAL A 69 -12.00 -2.99 4.47
CA VAL A 69 -10.66 -2.57 4.02
C VAL A 69 -10.37 -1.14 4.47
N PHE A 70 -11.29 -0.19 4.23
CA PHE A 70 -11.10 1.22 4.60
C PHE A 70 -10.92 1.39 6.11
N ASN A 71 -11.71 0.71 6.93
CA ASN A 71 -11.58 0.76 8.38
C ASN A 71 -10.24 0.19 8.82
N MET A 72 -9.82 -0.96 8.28
CA MET A 72 -8.53 -1.57 8.58
C MET A 72 -7.36 -0.64 8.23
N LEU A 73 -7.38 -0.01 7.05
CA LEU A 73 -6.35 0.95 6.64
C LEU A 73 -6.31 2.17 7.56
N ARG A 74 -7.47 2.71 7.95
CA ARG A 74 -7.58 3.84 8.90
C ARG A 74 -7.10 3.47 10.30
N ASP A 75 -7.51 2.32 10.82
CA ASP A 75 -7.14 1.85 12.16
C ASP A 75 -5.64 1.67 12.30
N HIS A 76 -5.01 1.06 11.27
CA HIS A 76 -3.56 0.93 11.27
C HIS A 76 -2.86 2.26 11.10
N ASN A 77 -3.43 3.18 10.31
CA ASN A 77 -2.84 4.48 10.02
C ASN A 77 -1.33 4.36 9.73
N ALA A 78 -0.98 3.40 8.85
CA ALA A 78 0.41 3.16 8.49
C ALA A 78 0.96 4.33 7.67
N ASP A 79 2.23 4.64 7.85
CA ASP A 79 2.89 5.76 7.18
C ASP A 79 3.02 5.55 5.68
N VAL A 80 3.28 4.29 5.29
CA VAL A 80 3.32 3.84 3.90
C VAL A 80 2.57 2.52 3.77
N ILE A 81 1.73 2.41 2.75
CA ILE A 81 0.90 1.23 2.48
C ILE A 81 1.16 0.76 1.07
N GLY A 82 1.60 -0.49 0.91
CA GLY A 82 1.69 -1.19 -0.37
C GLY A 82 0.49 -2.11 -0.56
N LEU A 83 -0.25 -1.88 -1.64
CA LEU A 83 -1.41 -2.70 -1.99
C LEU A 83 -1.10 -3.53 -3.23
N GLN A 84 -1.54 -4.78 -3.25
CA GLN A 84 -1.47 -5.66 -4.41
C GLN A 84 -2.88 -6.04 -4.87
N GLU A 85 -3.01 -6.44 -6.12
CA GLU A 85 -4.26 -6.74 -6.83
C GLU A 85 -5.25 -5.57 -6.96
N ALA A 86 -4.93 -4.40 -6.45
CA ALA A 86 -5.81 -3.24 -6.52
C ALA A 86 -6.01 -2.79 -7.97
N GLU A 87 -7.22 -2.84 -8.48
CA GLU A 87 -7.59 -2.25 -9.74
C GLU A 87 -7.80 -0.73 -9.60
N ASN A 88 -7.78 0.00 -10.72
CA ASN A 88 -7.87 1.46 -10.70
C ASN A 88 -9.07 2.00 -9.90
N GLU A 89 -10.24 1.35 -9.98
CA GLU A 89 -11.44 1.75 -9.24
C GLU A 89 -11.27 1.55 -7.74
N GLN A 90 -10.66 0.43 -7.32
CA GLN A 90 -10.35 0.15 -5.92
C GLN A 90 -9.35 1.17 -5.36
N VAL A 91 -8.33 1.51 -6.16
CA VAL A 91 -7.35 2.56 -5.82
C VAL A 91 -8.02 3.92 -5.63
N CYS A 92 -9.00 4.28 -6.49
CA CYS A 92 -9.77 5.51 -6.35
C CYS A 92 -10.67 5.51 -5.11
N ASP A 93 -11.38 4.41 -4.85
CA ASP A 93 -12.21 4.23 -3.64
C ASP A 93 -11.37 4.41 -2.37
N ILE A 94 -10.19 3.79 -2.31
CA ILE A 94 -9.26 3.90 -1.17
C ILE A 94 -8.73 5.33 -1.04
N GLN A 95 -8.40 6.00 -2.14
CA GLN A 95 -7.96 7.40 -2.09
C GLN A 95 -9.03 8.32 -1.49
N MET A 96 -10.30 8.11 -1.85
CA MET A 96 -11.42 8.87 -1.25
C MET A 96 -11.57 8.56 0.24
N ALA A 97 -11.32 7.32 0.64
CA ALA A 97 -11.38 6.90 2.04
C ALA A 97 -10.18 7.38 2.88
N LEU A 98 -9.04 7.67 2.25
CA LEU A 98 -7.79 8.10 2.89
C LEU A 98 -7.31 9.46 2.34
N PRO A 99 -8.03 10.57 2.61
CA PRO A 99 -7.72 11.88 2.02
C PRO A 99 -6.34 12.46 2.44
N CYS A 100 -5.79 12.01 3.58
CA CYS A 100 -4.49 12.43 4.08
C CYS A 100 -3.30 11.68 3.43
N TYR A 101 -3.59 10.80 2.47
CA TYR A 101 -2.56 10.06 1.74
C TYR A 101 -2.47 10.56 0.30
N SER A 102 -1.25 10.62 -0.23
CA SER A 102 -0.99 10.60 -1.66
C SER A 102 -0.67 9.18 -2.11
N ARG A 103 -0.75 8.92 -3.42
CA ARG A 103 -0.47 7.61 -3.97
C ARG A 103 0.38 7.66 -5.23
N TYR A 104 1.08 6.57 -5.48
CA TYR A 104 1.63 6.19 -6.77
C TYR A 104 1.04 4.85 -7.18
N ALA A 105 0.40 4.78 -8.34
CA ALA A 105 -0.23 3.56 -8.85
C ALA A 105 -0.32 3.60 -10.37
N VAL A 106 0.10 2.51 -11.02
CA VAL A 106 -0.07 2.30 -12.47
C VAL A 106 -0.56 0.89 -12.71
N GLY A 107 -1.42 0.72 -13.71
CA GLY A 107 -1.94 -0.57 -14.13
C GLY A 107 -0.88 -1.40 -14.84
N ARG A 108 -0.79 -2.68 -14.49
CA ARG A 108 0.23 -3.59 -15.02
C ARG A 108 0.14 -3.85 -16.52
N ASN A 109 -1.06 -3.65 -17.14
CA ASN A 109 -1.26 -3.98 -18.55
C ASN A 109 -0.81 -2.87 -19.49
N ASP A 110 -0.94 -1.60 -19.11
CA ASP A 110 -0.70 -0.45 -19.99
C ASP A 110 0.25 0.61 -19.41
N GLY A 111 0.69 0.42 -18.15
CA GLY A 111 1.48 1.41 -17.42
C GLY A 111 0.68 2.67 -17.06
N ARG A 112 -0.65 2.60 -17.09
CA ARG A 112 -1.55 3.71 -16.79
C ARG A 112 -2.66 3.27 -15.83
N ARG A 113 -3.77 2.74 -16.35
CA ARG A 113 -4.98 2.42 -15.56
C ARG A 113 -5.48 0.99 -15.71
N GLN A 114 -4.99 0.23 -16.70
CA GLN A 114 -5.52 -1.10 -17.00
C GLN A 114 -4.78 -2.18 -16.22
N GLY A 115 -5.58 -3.10 -15.65
CA GLY A 115 -5.11 -4.22 -14.86
C GLY A 115 -4.79 -3.84 -13.42
N GLU A 116 -4.40 -4.83 -12.66
CA GLU A 116 -4.03 -4.68 -11.26
C GLU A 116 -2.78 -3.80 -11.08
N THR A 117 -2.70 -3.15 -9.94
CA THR A 117 -1.58 -2.28 -9.57
C THR A 117 -0.78 -2.89 -8.41
N CYS A 118 0.45 -2.44 -8.25
CA CYS A 118 1.19 -2.47 -6.99
C CYS A 118 1.19 -1.05 -6.40
N ALA A 119 0.02 -0.59 -5.93
CA ALA A 119 -0.15 0.78 -5.47
C ALA A 119 0.62 1.04 -4.18
N ILE A 120 1.20 2.25 -4.06
CA ILE A 120 1.85 2.73 -2.84
C ILE A 120 1.15 3.99 -2.39
N PHE A 121 0.55 3.95 -1.20
CA PHE A 121 -0.01 5.11 -0.51
C PHE A 121 0.96 5.57 0.57
N TYR A 122 1.11 6.88 0.75
CA TYR A 122 1.97 7.45 1.79
C TYR A 122 1.35 8.71 2.39
N ARG A 123 1.56 8.94 3.67
CA ARG A 123 1.05 10.10 4.41
C ARG A 123 1.70 11.39 3.92
N THR A 124 0.89 12.35 3.48
CA THR A 124 1.36 13.63 2.93
C THR A 124 1.87 14.60 3.99
N ASP A 125 1.39 14.45 5.23
CA ASP A 125 1.87 15.24 6.38
C ASP A 125 3.27 14.81 6.84
N ARG A 126 3.64 13.54 6.59
CA ARG A 126 4.96 13.00 6.97
C ARG A 126 5.99 13.04 5.86
N PHE A 127 5.58 12.79 4.63
CA PHE A 127 6.53 12.54 3.54
C PHE A 127 6.32 13.46 2.35
N ARG A 128 7.41 13.71 1.65
CA ARG A 128 7.46 14.33 0.33
C ARG A 128 7.97 13.30 -0.67
N LEU A 129 7.27 13.15 -1.80
CA LEU A 129 7.72 12.32 -2.91
C LEU A 129 8.91 13.00 -3.59
N LEU A 130 10.01 12.27 -3.75
CA LEU A 130 11.22 12.72 -4.46
C LEU A 130 11.32 12.12 -5.86
N ASP A 131 10.95 10.84 -6.00
CA ASP A 131 11.02 10.12 -7.27
C ASP A 131 10.06 8.90 -7.19
N SER A 132 9.64 8.38 -8.34
CA SER A 132 8.80 7.20 -8.42
C SER A 132 8.95 6.52 -9.77
N GLY A 133 8.56 5.25 -9.85
CA GLY A 133 8.56 4.52 -11.10
C GLY A 133 7.95 3.13 -10.96
N THR A 134 7.82 2.47 -12.10
CA THR A 134 7.37 1.07 -12.19
C THR A 134 8.22 0.36 -13.22
N PHE A 135 8.54 -0.89 -12.95
CA PHE A 135 9.15 -1.79 -13.93
C PHE A 135 8.40 -3.12 -13.97
N TRP A 136 8.45 -3.75 -15.12
CA TRP A 136 7.82 -5.03 -15.39
C TRP A 136 8.81 -6.17 -15.17
N PHE A 137 8.35 -7.25 -14.56
CA PHE A 137 9.12 -8.47 -14.40
C PHE A 137 9.15 -9.24 -15.73
N SER A 138 10.04 -8.78 -16.62
CA SER A 138 10.24 -9.28 -17.97
C SER A 138 11.66 -9.01 -18.46
N ASP A 139 12.01 -9.49 -19.62
CA ASP A 139 13.29 -9.19 -20.28
C ASP A 139 13.34 -7.73 -20.79
N THR A 140 12.19 -7.05 -20.87
CA THR A 140 12.05 -5.65 -21.25
C THR A 140 11.37 -4.85 -20.12
N PRO A 141 12.01 -4.64 -18.97
CA PRO A 141 11.36 -4.14 -17.77
C PRO A 141 10.83 -2.70 -17.86
N SER A 142 11.25 -1.92 -18.84
CA SER A 142 10.75 -0.55 -19.09
C SER A 142 9.53 -0.50 -20.00
N VAL A 143 9.09 -1.63 -20.57
CA VAL A 143 7.99 -1.69 -21.54
C VAL A 143 6.70 -2.15 -20.84
N PRO A 144 5.66 -1.32 -20.76
CA PRO A 144 4.39 -1.67 -20.13
C PRO A 144 3.73 -2.90 -20.77
N GLY A 145 3.12 -3.72 -19.92
CA GLY A 145 2.36 -4.89 -20.35
C GLY A 145 3.19 -6.11 -20.71
N THR A 146 4.53 -6.01 -20.69
CA THR A 146 5.41 -7.15 -21.00
C THR A 146 5.33 -8.23 -19.92
N LYS A 147 5.46 -9.46 -20.35
CA LYS A 147 5.45 -10.66 -19.51
C LYS A 147 6.33 -11.73 -20.14
N ASP A 148 7.20 -12.30 -19.32
CA ASP A 148 8.13 -13.35 -19.75
C ASP A 148 8.20 -14.46 -18.69
N TRP A 149 9.08 -15.41 -18.88
CA TRP A 149 9.46 -16.43 -17.89
C TRP A 149 8.32 -17.35 -17.42
N GLY A 150 7.24 -17.45 -18.24
CA GLY A 150 6.07 -18.28 -17.94
C GLY A 150 4.95 -17.53 -17.19
N ASN A 151 5.02 -16.21 -17.07
CA ASN A 151 3.93 -15.41 -16.53
C ASN A 151 2.68 -15.47 -17.42
N LEU A 152 1.52 -15.75 -16.85
CA LEU A 152 0.25 -15.62 -17.57
C LEU A 152 -0.19 -14.14 -17.67
N TRP A 153 0.12 -13.33 -16.67
CA TRP A 153 -0.18 -11.91 -16.61
C TRP A 153 1.10 -11.10 -16.38
N PRO A 154 1.15 -9.84 -16.84
CA PRO A 154 2.23 -8.96 -16.48
C PRO A 154 2.38 -8.86 -14.95
N ARG A 155 3.61 -8.90 -14.45
CA ARG A 155 3.95 -8.68 -13.05
C ARG A 155 4.81 -7.45 -12.93
N ILE A 156 4.59 -6.65 -11.90
CA ILE A 156 5.24 -5.35 -11.75
C ILE A 156 5.80 -5.14 -10.35
N CYS A 157 6.78 -4.25 -10.30
CA CYS A 157 7.20 -3.58 -9.08
C CYS A 157 6.98 -2.08 -9.25
N SER A 158 6.16 -1.48 -8.42
CA SER A 158 6.10 -0.02 -8.29
C SER A 158 7.00 0.42 -7.15
N TRP A 159 7.63 1.60 -7.28
CA TRP A 159 8.49 2.13 -6.23
C TRP A 159 8.33 3.64 -6.09
N VAL A 160 8.61 4.12 -4.88
CA VAL A 160 8.70 5.54 -4.55
C VAL A 160 9.97 5.81 -3.76
N ARG A 161 10.55 6.99 -3.94
CA ARG A 161 11.55 7.58 -3.06
C ARG A 161 10.90 8.68 -2.26
N LEU A 162 10.86 8.54 -0.96
CA LEU A 162 10.23 9.46 -0.02
C LEU A 162 11.28 10.17 0.82
N ALA A 163 11.05 11.43 1.17
CA ALA A 163 11.80 12.13 2.21
C ALA A 163 10.86 12.46 3.38
N GLU A 164 11.25 12.12 4.59
CA GLU A 164 10.55 12.55 5.80
C GLU A 164 10.66 14.06 5.93
N ARG A 165 9.53 14.75 6.11
CA ARG A 165 9.48 16.21 6.12
C ARG A 165 10.25 16.84 7.28
N GLN A 166 10.27 16.17 8.42
CA GLN A 166 10.88 16.68 9.64
C GLN A 166 12.40 16.52 9.65
N SER A 167 12.90 15.33 9.28
CA SER A 167 14.33 15.01 9.33
C SER A 167 15.06 15.21 8.00
N GLY A 168 14.33 15.27 6.89
CA GLY A 168 14.89 15.25 5.54
C GLY A 168 15.41 13.87 5.11
N GLN A 169 15.40 12.88 5.98
CA GLN A 169 15.89 11.53 5.70
C GLN A 169 15.09 10.89 4.57
N ALA A 170 15.79 10.42 3.54
CA ALA A 170 15.17 9.80 2.38
C ALA A 170 15.33 8.28 2.41
N PHE A 171 14.35 7.58 1.83
CA PHE A 171 14.37 6.14 1.67
C PHE A 171 13.51 5.71 0.47
N TYR A 172 13.76 4.52 -0.04
CA TYR A 172 12.96 3.91 -1.09
C TYR A 172 11.97 2.90 -0.51
N VAL A 173 10.81 2.82 -1.15
CA VAL A 173 9.84 1.75 -0.92
C VAL A 173 9.52 1.11 -2.26
N TYR A 174 9.66 -0.21 -2.34
CA TYR A 174 9.33 -1.05 -3.49
C TYR A 174 8.13 -1.92 -3.11
N ASN A 175 7.10 -1.95 -3.95
CA ASN A 175 5.93 -2.80 -3.77
C ASN A 175 5.83 -3.78 -4.93
N VAL A 176 5.82 -5.07 -4.62
CA VAL A 176 5.85 -6.16 -5.62
C VAL A 176 4.60 -7.03 -5.54
N HIS A 177 4.22 -7.60 -6.69
CA HIS A 177 3.35 -8.76 -6.74
C HIS A 177 3.93 -9.75 -7.74
N LEU A 178 4.58 -10.82 -7.23
CA LEU A 178 5.27 -11.80 -8.05
C LEU A 178 4.30 -12.86 -8.61
N ASP A 179 4.79 -13.69 -9.53
CA ASP A 179 3.93 -14.68 -10.19
C ASP A 179 3.55 -15.82 -9.25
N ASN A 180 2.29 -16.19 -9.26
CA ASN A 180 1.73 -17.23 -8.39
C ASN A 180 1.91 -18.66 -8.94
N LEU A 181 2.24 -18.83 -10.22
CA LEU A 181 2.34 -20.13 -10.87
C LEU A 181 3.79 -20.53 -11.15
N SER A 182 4.56 -19.66 -11.80
CA SER A 182 5.89 -19.96 -12.31
C SER A 182 6.99 -19.72 -11.28
N GLN A 183 7.60 -20.80 -10.77
CA GLN A 183 8.80 -20.68 -9.93
C GLN A 183 9.97 -20.04 -10.69
N HIS A 184 10.10 -20.34 -11.99
CA HIS A 184 11.12 -19.74 -12.83
C HIS A 184 10.93 -18.21 -12.93
N SER A 185 9.68 -17.77 -13.10
CA SER A 185 9.39 -16.34 -13.09
C SER A 185 9.73 -15.70 -11.75
N ARG A 186 9.36 -16.31 -10.61
CA ARG A 186 9.73 -15.77 -9.28
C ARG A 186 11.23 -15.62 -9.12
N GLN A 187 12.02 -16.63 -9.56
CA GLN A 187 13.47 -16.56 -9.50
C GLN A 187 14.03 -15.40 -10.34
N LYS A 188 13.59 -15.28 -11.60
CA LYS A 188 14.01 -14.19 -12.49
C LYS A 188 13.56 -12.82 -11.97
N SER A 189 12.38 -12.75 -11.39
CA SER A 189 11.82 -11.51 -10.81
C SER A 189 12.66 -11.01 -9.65
N VAL A 190 13.08 -11.87 -8.72
CA VAL A 190 13.93 -11.42 -7.60
C VAL A 190 15.34 -11.03 -8.05
N GLU A 191 15.89 -11.69 -9.08
CA GLU A 191 17.15 -11.29 -9.69
C GLU A 191 17.06 -9.89 -10.32
N LEU A 192 15.97 -9.61 -11.05
CA LEU A 192 15.70 -8.29 -11.62
C LEU A 192 15.49 -7.25 -10.51
N LEU A 193 14.67 -7.56 -9.50
CA LEU A 193 14.44 -6.69 -8.35
C LEU A 193 15.75 -6.30 -7.66
N ALA A 194 16.63 -7.27 -7.41
CA ALA A 194 17.93 -7.02 -6.79
C ALA A 194 18.80 -6.09 -7.64
N ARG A 195 18.81 -6.26 -8.98
CA ARG A 195 19.51 -5.37 -9.93
C ARG A 195 18.93 -3.95 -9.88
N GLN A 196 17.61 -3.80 -9.93
CA GLN A 196 16.92 -2.50 -9.90
C GLN A 196 17.19 -1.76 -8.58
N VAL A 197 17.12 -2.47 -7.45
CA VAL A 197 17.48 -1.91 -6.14
C VAL A 197 18.96 -1.48 -6.10
N ALA A 198 19.87 -2.25 -6.67
CA ALA A 198 21.30 -1.92 -6.70
C ALA A 198 21.61 -0.71 -7.60
N SER A 199 20.87 -0.54 -8.69
CA SER A 199 21.06 0.55 -9.67
C SER A 199 20.27 1.83 -9.32
N ARG A 200 19.61 1.92 -8.15
CA ARG A 200 18.87 3.12 -7.76
C ARG A 200 19.77 4.35 -7.72
N LYS A 201 19.23 5.50 -8.11
CA LYS A 201 19.98 6.77 -8.25
C LYS A 201 20.67 7.24 -6.97
N SER A 202 20.07 6.98 -5.82
CA SER A 202 20.62 7.34 -4.51
C SER A 202 20.88 6.08 -3.68
N ARG A 203 21.88 6.13 -2.80
CA ARG A 203 22.21 5.04 -1.86
C ARG A 203 21.34 5.02 -0.60
N ASP A 204 20.28 5.82 -0.57
CA ASP A 204 19.33 5.81 0.53
C ASP A 204 18.86 4.38 0.86
N PRO A 205 18.56 4.11 2.14
CA PRO A 205 18.03 2.82 2.55
C PRO A 205 16.74 2.47 1.84
N PHE A 206 16.36 1.20 1.83
CA PHE A 206 15.17 0.76 1.13
C PHE A 206 14.39 -0.29 1.91
N ILE A 207 13.09 -0.30 1.67
CA ILE A 207 12.12 -1.27 2.12
C ILE A 207 11.51 -1.89 0.87
N VAL A 208 11.45 -3.21 0.81
CA VAL A 208 10.65 -3.95 -0.17
C VAL A 208 9.46 -4.53 0.56
N MET A 209 8.29 -4.51 -0.03
CA MET A 209 7.10 -5.13 0.54
C MET A 209 6.22 -5.70 -0.58
N GLY A 210 5.38 -6.66 -0.28
CA GLY A 210 4.44 -7.17 -1.28
C GLY A 210 4.03 -8.62 -1.06
N ASP A 211 3.25 -9.08 -2.04
CA ASP A 211 2.92 -10.48 -2.22
C ASP A 211 3.98 -11.13 -3.13
N PHE A 212 4.85 -11.93 -2.51
CA PHE A 212 5.92 -12.62 -3.21
C PHE A 212 5.45 -13.96 -3.81
N ASN A 213 4.24 -14.42 -3.47
CA ASN A 213 3.71 -15.71 -3.86
C ASN A 213 4.65 -16.90 -3.54
N MET A 214 5.45 -16.78 -2.49
CA MET A 214 6.38 -17.80 -2.01
C MET A 214 6.75 -17.57 -0.55
N GLU A 215 7.07 -18.67 0.15
CA GLU A 215 7.51 -18.64 1.54
C GLU A 215 9.02 -18.32 1.64
N LEU A 216 9.48 -17.99 2.86
CA LEU A 216 10.86 -17.53 3.11
C LEU A 216 11.94 -18.57 2.78
N ASP A 217 11.62 -19.84 2.81
CA ASP A 217 12.52 -20.96 2.48
C ASP A 217 12.64 -21.21 0.97
N ASN A 218 11.83 -20.51 0.15
CA ASN A 218 11.92 -20.59 -1.31
C ASN A 218 13.30 -20.15 -1.81
N PRO A 219 13.91 -20.84 -2.80
CA PRO A 219 15.21 -20.47 -3.35
C PRO A 219 15.32 -19.01 -3.80
N ALA A 220 14.23 -18.44 -4.34
CA ALA A 220 14.21 -17.04 -4.76
C ALA A 220 14.28 -16.06 -3.56
N MET A 221 13.60 -16.37 -2.44
CA MET A 221 13.74 -15.56 -1.21
C MET A 221 15.13 -15.70 -0.59
N ARG A 222 15.70 -16.91 -0.59
CA ARG A 222 17.10 -17.14 -0.13
C ARG A 222 18.10 -16.34 -0.95
N TYR A 223 17.85 -16.15 -2.25
CA TYR A 223 18.69 -15.31 -3.11
C TYR A 223 18.70 -13.84 -2.63
N LEU A 224 17.54 -13.27 -2.32
CA LEU A 224 17.43 -11.90 -1.76
C LEU A 224 18.13 -11.77 -0.40
N GLN A 225 18.04 -12.82 0.41
CA GLN A 225 18.67 -12.87 1.74
C GLN A 225 20.17 -13.23 1.69
N LYS A 226 20.71 -13.52 0.53
CA LYS A 226 22.09 -14.02 0.31
C LYS A 226 22.41 -15.28 1.13
N GLN A 227 21.44 -16.12 1.38
CA GLN A 227 21.66 -17.38 2.10
C GLN A 227 22.41 -18.40 1.21
N GLY A 228 23.70 -18.59 1.50
CA GLY A 228 24.53 -19.50 0.75
C GLY A 228 24.90 -19.06 -0.68
N ILE A 229 24.63 -17.80 -1.05
CA ILE A 229 24.85 -17.26 -2.40
C ILE A 229 25.61 -15.95 -2.31
N GLN A 230 26.69 -15.81 -3.10
CA GLN A 230 27.35 -14.53 -3.28
C GLN A 230 26.72 -13.78 -4.44
N THR A 231 26.23 -12.58 -4.18
CA THR A 231 25.69 -11.68 -5.20
C THR A 231 26.27 -10.27 -5.01
N PRO A 232 26.44 -9.49 -6.08
CA PRO A 232 26.90 -8.10 -5.97
C PRO A 232 25.83 -7.15 -5.43
N TYR A 233 24.60 -7.65 -5.24
CA TYR A 233 23.45 -6.84 -4.85
C TYR A 233 23.34 -6.72 -3.33
N PRO A 234 22.68 -5.66 -2.82
CA PRO A 234 22.50 -5.50 -1.37
C PRO A 234 21.68 -6.66 -0.78
N ARG A 235 22.08 -7.11 0.38
CA ARG A 235 21.33 -8.11 1.15
C ARG A 235 20.02 -7.51 1.64
N MET A 236 18.97 -8.31 1.59
CA MET A 236 17.66 -7.99 2.14
C MET A 236 17.37 -8.91 3.31
N VAL A 237 16.95 -8.35 4.45
CA VAL A 237 16.57 -9.12 5.63
C VAL A 237 15.07 -9.05 5.77
N ASP A 238 14.41 -10.19 5.86
CA ASP A 238 12.96 -10.18 6.10
C ASP A 238 12.64 -9.66 7.50
N ALA A 239 11.72 -8.70 7.59
CA ALA A 239 11.39 -8.03 8.84
C ALA A 239 10.79 -9.00 9.88
N TRP A 240 9.94 -9.96 9.46
CA TRP A 240 9.38 -10.97 10.35
C TRP A 240 10.49 -11.80 10.99
N SER A 241 11.39 -12.34 10.17
CA SER A 241 12.50 -13.17 10.63
C SER A 241 13.45 -12.44 11.57
N SER A 242 13.64 -11.13 11.37
CA SER A 242 14.53 -10.32 12.20
C SER A 242 13.99 -10.06 13.61
N VAL A 243 12.65 -10.01 13.76
CA VAL A 243 11.97 -9.77 15.05
C VAL A 243 11.59 -11.08 15.73
N HIS A 244 11.18 -12.09 14.96
CA HIS A 244 10.65 -13.35 15.48
C HIS A 244 11.63 -14.51 15.25
N SER A 245 12.89 -14.30 15.58
CA SER A 245 13.96 -15.28 15.37
C SER A 245 13.56 -16.69 15.85
N GLY A 246 13.73 -17.68 14.98
CA GLY A 246 13.42 -19.08 15.26
C GLY A 246 11.91 -19.44 15.27
N LYS A 247 11.02 -18.48 15.05
CA LYS A 247 9.57 -18.74 14.93
C LYS A 247 9.17 -18.79 13.46
N PRO A 248 8.38 -19.80 13.04
CA PRO A 248 7.84 -19.85 11.68
C PRO A 248 6.96 -18.62 11.42
N SER A 249 6.94 -18.17 10.18
CA SER A 249 5.98 -17.17 9.75
C SER A 249 4.58 -17.76 9.80
N LEU A 250 3.61 -16.99 10.24
CA LEU A 250 2.21 -17.37 10.20
C LEU A 250 1.68 -17.16 8.79
N GLY A 251 0.75 -18.00 8.34
CA GLY A 251 0.12 -17.88 7.04
C GLY A 251 -0.53 -16.53 6.84
N THR A 252 -0.27 -15.91 5.71
CA THR A 252 -0.86 -14.63 5.31
C THR A 252 -1.99 -14.82 4.31
N ARG A 253 -1.97 -15.85 3.45
CA ARG A 253 -3.04 -16.16 2.53
C ARG A 253 -4.02 -17.16 3.14
N HIS A 254 -5.29 -16.79 3.24
CA HIS A 254 -6.33 -17.61 3.91
C HIS A 254 -7.60 -17.83 3.08
N SER A 255 -7.66 -17.30 1.84
CA SER A 255 -8.78 -17.52 0.91
C SER A 255 -10.16 -17.22 1.54
N PHE A 256 -10.28 -16.08 2.24
CA PHE A 256 -11.47 -15.64 2.99
C PHE A 256 -11.93 -16.58 4.13
N ARG A 257 -11.11 -17.55 4.56
CA ARG A 257 -11.47 -18.55 5.60
C ARG A 257 -10.94 -18.21 6.98
N GLY A 258 -10.02 -17.25 7.09
CA GLY A 258 -9.42 -16.84 8.37
C GLY A 258 -8.41 -17.82 8.96
N SER A 259 -8.03 -18.88 8.22
CA SER A 259 -7.05 -19.86 8.67
C SER A 259 -5.63 -19.29 8.64
N ILE A 260 -4.86 -19.52 9.68
CA ILE A 260 -3.44 -19.18 9.78
C ILE A 260 -2.51 -20.29 9.29
N SER A 261 -3.08 -21.43 8.89
CA SER A 261 -2.31 -22.58 8.36
C SER A 261 -2.03 -22.47 6.85
N GLY A 262 -2.45 -21.38 6.21
CA GLY A 262 -2.11 -21.08 4.82
C GLY A 262 -0.64 -20.69 4.66
N PRO A 263 -0.17 -20.50 3.41
CA PRO A 263 1.21 -20.09 3.16
C PRO A 263 1.45 -18.64 3.61
N ALA A 264 2.64 -18.39 4.13
CA ALA A 264 3.14 -17.04 4.45
C ALA A 264 3.85 -16.48 3.21
N ILE A 265 3.15 -15.70 2.40
CA ILE A 265 3.63 -15.24 1.09
C ILE A 265 3.71 -13.72 0.95
N ASP A 266 3.22 -12.98 1.94
CA ASP A 266 3.33 -11.53 2.03
C ASP A 266 4.47 -11.17 2.98
N HIS A 267 5.47 -10.43 2.47
CA HIS A 267 6.73 -10.18 3.19
C HIS A 267 7.13 -8.71 3.15
N ILE A 268 8.02 -8.33 4.08
CA ILE A 268 8.62 -7.00 4.16
C ILE A 268 10.16 -7.14 4.28
N PRO A 269 10.87 -7.48 3.20
CA PRO A 269 12.33 -7.42 3.17
C PRO A 269 12.84 -5.98 3.29
N ILE A 270 13.80 -5.76 4.17
CA ILE A 270 14.44 -4.46 4.38
C ILE A 270 15.95 -4.55 4.09
N CYS A 271 16.58 -3.44 3.74
CA CYS A 271 18.03 -3.43 3.65
C CYS A 271 18.67 -3.64 5.04
N GLU A 272 19.82 -4.26 5.07
CA GLU A 272 20.53 -4.63 6.33
C GLU A 272 20.92 -3.44 7.22
N THR A 273 20.89 -2.21 6.68
CA THR A 273 21.14 -0.99 7.43
C THR A 273 19.93 -0.51 8.24
N LEU A 274 18.75 -1.02 7.95
CA LEU A 274 17.52 -0.74 8.68
C LEU A 274 17.31 -1.76 9.82
N GLN A 275 16.43 -1.42 10.74
CA GLN A 275 16.05 -2.30 11.85
C GLN A 275 14.52 -2.40 11.94
N ALA A 276 13.97 -3.60 11.84
CA ALA A 276 12.58 -3.81 12.21
C ALA A 276 12.48 -3.83 13.75
N LEU A 277 11.57 -3.04 14.29
CA LEU A 277 11.31 -2.93 15.73
C LEU A 277 10.17 -3.85 16.15
N ASP A 278 9.18 -3.99 15.27
CA ASP A 278 7.98 -4.81 15.48
C ASP A 278 7.41 -5.24 14.13
N VAL A 279 6.88 -6.45 14.08
CA VAL A 279 6.15 -6.96 12.92
C VAL A 279 4.93 -7.75 13.38
N SER A 280 3.80 -7.50 12.76
CA SER A 280 2.53 -8.16 13.10
C SER A 280 1.72 -8.49 11.85
N ILE A 281 0.82 -9.45 11.98
CA ILE A 281 -0.17 -9.84 10.97
C ILE A 281 -1.55 -9.57 11.56
N ASP A 282 -2.33 -8.70 10.92
CA ASP A 282 -3.69 -8.43 11.39
C ASP A 282 -4.68 -9.46 10.81
N ARG A 283 -5.28 -10.22 11.68
CA ARG A 283 -6.19 -11.31 11.35
C ARG A 283 -7.65 -10.99 11.64
N ARG A 284 -7.96 -9.74 11.91
CA ARG A 284 -9.32 -9.32 12.26
C ARG A 284 -10.26 -9.47 11.07
N ALA A 285 -11.43 -10.02 11.30
CA ALA A 285 -12.58 -9.89 10.42
C ALA A 285 -13.34 -8.60 10.73
N GLY A 286 -14.19 -8.14 9.80
CA GLY A 286 -15.16 -7.10 10.08
C GLY A 286 -16.26 -7.58 11.06
N GLU A 287 -17.10 -6.64 11.51
CA GLU A 287 -18.17 -6.89 12.48
C GLU A 287 -19.13 -8.02 12.11
N ASN A 288 -19.31 -8.30 10.83
CA ASN A 288 -20.15 -9.38 10.31
C ASN A 288 -19.39 -10.71 10.09
N GLY A 289 -18.17 -10.84 10.61
CA GLY A 289 -17.31 -12.01 10.42
C GLY A 289 -16.69 -12.13 9.02
N ARG A 290 -16.90 -11.14 8.14
CA ARG A 290 -16.32 -11.12 6.80
C ARG A 290 -14.89 -10.57 6.83
N TYR A 291 -14.00 -11.21 6.09
CA TYR A 291 -12.63 -10.74 5.94
C TYR A 291 -12.52 -9.64 4.89
N PRO A 292 -11.62 -8.66 5.09
CA PRO A 292 -11.39 -7.56 4.14
C PRO A 292 -10.78 -8.04 2.81
N SER A 293 -10.00 -9.13 2.83
CA SER A 293 -9.35 -9.78 1.70
C SER A 293 -9.22 -11.27 1.95
N ASP A 294 -8.72 -12.01 0.97
CA ASP A 294 -8.27 -13.41 1.10
C ASP A 294 -6.83 -13.52 1.62
N HIS A 295 -6.18 -12.37 1.85
CA HIS A 295 -4.91 -12.22 2.55
C HIS A 295 -5.08 -11.41 3.84
N PHE A 296 -4.20 -11.66 4.81
CA PHE A 296 -4.01 -10.80 5.98
C PHE A 296 -2.92 -9.76 5.70
N PRO A 297 -3.10 -8.50 6.09
CA PRO A 297 -2.03 -7.52 5.98
C PRO A 297 -0.89 -7.82 6.95
N VAL A 298 0.33 -7.52 6.50
CA VAL A 298 1.54 -7.54 7.33
C VAL A 298 1.96 -6.11 7.61
N ILE A 299 2.20 -5.79 8.88
CA ILE A 299 2.54 -4.46 9.35
C ILE A 299 3.91 -4.52 10.04
N ALA A 300 4.81 -3.59 9.71
CA ALA A 300 6.11 -3.47 10.38
C ALA A 300 6.38 -2.03 10.82
N ARG A 301 7.03 -1.88 11.99
CA ARG A 301 7.66 -0.63 12.42
C ARG A 301 9.16 -0.74 12.16
N ILE A 302 9.68 0.17 11.35
CA ILE A 302 11.05 0.11 10.85
C ILE A 302 11.77 1.39 11.26
N LEU A 303 12.90 1.25 11.96
CA LEU A 303 13.79 2.34 12.31
C LEU A 303 14.69 2.66 11.11
N LEU A 304 14.54 3.88 10.58
CA LEU A 304 15.44 4.47 9.62
C LEU A 304 16.67 4.97 10.40
N LYS A 305 17.76 4.20 10.41
CA LYS A 305 19.00 4.67 11.06
C LYS A 305 19.53 5.88 10.32
N PRO A 306 20.04 6.91 11.01
CA PRO A 306 20.68 8.05 10.37
C PRO A 306 21.77 7.56 9.41
N SER A 307 21.80 8.11 8.19
CA SER A 307 22.91 7.85 7.28
C SER A 307 24.20 8.39 7.93
N THR A 308 25.16 7.53 8.15
CA THR A 308 26.50 7.91 8.68
C THR A 308 27.39 8.53 7.59
N LEU A 309 26.83 8.82 6.41
CA LEU A 309 27.60 9.43 5.34
C LEU A 309 27.82 10.92 5.59
N PRO A 310 29.05 11.44 5.41
CA PRO A 310 29.44 12.82 5.75
C PRO A 310 28.67 13.91 5.01
N GLU A 311 28.00 13.59 3.91
CA GLU A 311 27.29 14.54 3.04
C GLU A 311 26.03 15.14 3.66
N TYR A 312 25.39 14.47 4.64
CA TYR A 312 24.19 14.98 5.29
C TYR A 312 24.47 15.99 6.42
N ALA A 313 25.65 15.95 7.03
CA ALA A 313 26.04 16.89 8.08
C ALA A 313 26.28 18.31 7.50
N ALA A 314 26.67 18.41 6.22
CA ALA A 314 26.96 19.70 5.58
C ALA A 314 25.70 20.50 5.16
N LEU A 315 24.58 19.82 4.87
CA LEU A 315 23.34 20.49 4.44
C LEU A 315 22.49 20.99 5.62
N SER A 316 22.57 20.32 6.78
CA SER A 316 21.85 20.76 7.99
C SER A 316 22.52 21.96 8.67
N SER A 317 23.84 22.12 8.54
CA SER A 317 24.56 23.29 9.10
C SER A 317 24.43 24.53 8.22
N SER A 318 24.22 24.41 6.88
CA SER A 318 24.03 25.54 6.00
C SER A 318 22.64 26.18 6.07
N ALA A 319 21.61 25.37 6.43
CA ALA A 319 20.24 25.87 6.60
C ALA A 319 20.05 26.65 7.92
N ALA A 320 20.83 26.35 8.97
CA ALA A 320 20.76 27.05 10.24
C ALA A 320 21.46 28.42 10.22
N SER A 321 22.47 28.61 9.35
CA SER A 321 23.25 29.87 9.30
C SER A 321 22.63 30.97 8.40
N SER A 322 21.57 30.68 7.64
CA SER A 322 20.94 31.65 6.75
C SER A 322 19.77 32.43 7.37
N LEU A 323 19.34 32.07 8.60
CA LEU A 323 18.24 32.77 9.30
C LEU A 323 18.67 33.95 10.20
N ASP A 324 19.98 34.12 10.43
CA ASP A 324 20.50 35.20 11.33
C ASP A 324 21.04 36.46 10.60
N ARG A 325 20.75 36.65 9.30
CA ARG A 325 21.16 37.87 8.59
C ARG A 325 20.05 38.43 7.72
N ILE A 326 19.12 39.11 8.33
CA ILE A 326 18.35 40.17 7.68
C ILE A 326 18.39 41.40 8.63
N PRO A 327 18.84 42.56 8.11
CA PRO A 327 18.99 43.79 8.90
C PRO A 327 17.66 44.40 9.34
#